data_84c7fafe3cb9d343a115f8214b63d6e6
#
_entry.id   84c7fafe3cb9d343a115f8214b63d6e6
#
_cell.length_a   1.000
_cell.length_b   1.000
_cell.length_c   1.000
_cell.angle_alpha   90.00
_cell.angle_beta   90.00
_cell.angle_gamma   90.00
#
_symmetry.space_group_name_H-M   'P 1'
#
loop_
_entity.id
_entity.type
_entity.pdbx_description
1 polymer ?
#
loop_
_entity_poly.entity_id
_entity_poly.type
_entity_poly.pdbx_seq_one_letter_code
_entity_poly.pdbx_strand_id
1 'polypeptide(L)'
;MKKTILLFSIILTLSLCSCVNSQTANTQSTTSNQQTTTDSVSEPTSIPATEQPKQKNKGTVSGKYDVEIVTAKTATDFQGNPAIIVTYNFTNNSNANASFLTSVSANAFQNSVQCNVATMMPDVMDAQPSLAEVQPGGTITLECAYSLQDTANPITVQVGPLINVTGEINAQMTFNFKNN
;
A
#
# COMPACT_ATOMS: atom_id res chain seq x y z
N MET A 1 9.28 -51.55 -12.89
CA MET A 1 10.14 -50.48 -13.36
C MET A 1 10.52 -49.58 -12.18
N LYS A 2 11.80 -49.40 -11.93
CA LYS A 2 12.38 -48.97 -10.67
C LYS A 2 12.21 -47.48 -10.42
N LYS A 3 11.64 -47.08 -9.28
CA LYS A 3 11.57 -45.69 -8.76
C LYS A 3 12.90 -45.35 -8.10
N THR A 4 13.59 -44.34 -8.61
CA THR A 4 14.79 -43.80 -7.99
C THR A 4 14.40 -42.55 -7.20
N ILE A 5 14.54 -42.60 -5.87
CA ILE A 5 14.32 -41.50 -4.93
C ILE A 5 15.68 -40.85 -4.72
N LEU A 6 15.81 -39.59 -5.08
CA LEU A 6 17.00 -38.77 -4.84
C LEU A 6 16.76 -37.94 -3.57
N LEU A 7 17.42 -38.29 -2.48
CA LEU A 7 17.46 -37.50 -1.25
C LEU A 7 18.53 -36.43 -1.38
N PHE A 8 18.14 -35.16 -1.34
CA PHE A 8 19.07 -34.04 -1.15
C PHE A 8 19.08 -33.66 0.33
N SER A 9 20.21 -33.95 0.97
CA SER A 9 20.52 -33.52 2.33
C SER A 9 21.14 -32.12 2.27
N ILE A 10 20.50 -31.12 2.86
CA ILE A 10 21.05 -29.78 2.99
C ILE A 10 21.52 -29.59 4.44
N ILE A 11 22.82 -29.41 4.57
CA ILE A 11 23.52 -29.14 5.85
C ILE A 11 23.33 -27.67 6.21
N LEU A 12 22.73 -27.44 7.37
CA LEU A 12 22.53 -26.13 8.01
C LEU A 12 23.74 -25.76 8.83
N THR A 13 24.53 -24.76 8.42
CA THR A 13 25.60 -24.18 9.24
C THR A 13 25.10 -22.95 9.99
N LEU A 14 25.00 -23.08 11.31
CA LEU A 14 24.81 -21.94 12.24
C LEU A 14 26.11 -21.12 12.32
N SER A 15 26.01 -19.81 12.07
CA SER A 15 27.06 -18.85 12.43
C SER A 15 26.51 -17.92 13.52
N LEU A 16 27.05 -18.11 14.75
CA LEU A 16 26.87 -17.24 15.89
C LEU A 16 27.84 -16.06 15.76
N CYS A 17 27.34 -14.84 15.70
CA CYS A 17 28.15 -13.65 15.88
C CYS A 17 27.72 -12.94 17.16
N SER A 18 28.62 -13.01 18.14
CA SER A 18 28.56 -12.37 19.47
C SER A 18 29.18 -10.99 19.32
N CYS A 19 28.52 -9.91 19.69
CA CYS A 19 29.14 -8.59 19.87
C CYS A 19 28.84 -8.01 21.24
N VAL A 20 29.95 -7.76 21.89
CA VAL A 20 30.27 -7.26 23.22
C VAL A 20 29.71 -5.87 23.49
N ASN A 21 29.26 -5.71 24.72
CA ASN A 21 28.84 -4.50 25.41
C ASN A 21 30.06 -3.62 25.78
N SER A 22 29.91 -2.30 25.66
CA SER A 22 30.78 -1.34 26.35
C SER A 22 29.97 -0.16 26.84
N GLN A 23 29.73 -0.15 28.14
CA GLN A 23 29.29 1.02 28.91
C GLN A 23 30.50 1.96 29.14
N THR A 24 30.27 3.27 29.07
CA THR A 24 31.05 4.25 29.80
C THR A 24 30.14 5.35 30.30
N ALA A 25 30.10 5.47 31.61
CA ALA A 25 29.48 6.56 32.36
C ALA A 25 30.54 7.67 32.56
N ASN A 26 30.11 8.91 32.59
CA ASN A 26 30.54 9.94 33.57
C ASN A 26 29.83 11.27 33.32
N THR A 27 29.17 11.79 34.29
CA THR A 27 29.42 12.70 35.42
C THR A 27 28.88 14.12 35.18
N GLN A 28 28.06 14.52 36.14
CA GLN A 28 27.46 15.79 36.51
C GLN A 28 28.35 17.03 36.34
N SER A 29 27.72 18.16 36.05
CA SER A 29 27.92 19.40 36.80
C SER A 29 26.73 20.33 36.73
N THR A 30 26.29 20.71 37.89
CA THR A 30 25.31 21.70 38.29
C THR A 30 25.84 23.10 38.08
N THR A 31 25.04 24.06 37.60
CA THR A 31 25.03 25.44 38.16
C THR A 31 23.74 26.15 37.72
N SER A 32 23.04 26.64 38.72
CA SER A 32 21.90 27.55 38.67
C SER A 32 22.32 28.96 38.23
N ASN A 33 21.48 29.71 37.53
CA ASN A 33 21.15 31.07 37.94
C ASN A 33 19.84 31.58 37.27
N GLN A 34 19.18 32.38 38.06
CA GLN A 34 17.85 32.98 37.98
C GLN A 34 17.70 34.09 36.95
N GLN A 35 16.46 34.14 36.38
CA GLN A 35 15.55 35.31 36.34
C GLN A 35 15.89 36.51 35.45
N THR A 36 15.03 36.73 34.48
CA THR A 36 14.25 37.99 34.35
C THR A 36 13.12 37.81 33.32
N THR A 37 11.92 38.22 33.73
CA THR A 37 10.68 38.35 33.02
C THR A 37 10.76 39.37 31.90
N THR A 38 10.21 39.05 30.71
CA THR A 38 9.51 40.01 29.88
C THR A 38 8.41 39.31 29.09
N ASP A 39 7.18 39.71 29.35
CA ASP A 39 5.99 39.42 28.59
C ASP A 39 6.20 39.77 27.12
N SER A 40 6.03 38.81 26.24
CA SER A 40 5.71 39.03 24.84
C SER A 40 4.65 38.05 24.45
N VAL A 41 3.42 38.53 24.37
CA VAL A 41 2.29 37.86 23.79
C VAL A 41 2.62 37.60 22.34
N SER A 42 3.01 36.37 22.02
CA SER A 42 3.12 35.89 20.62
C SER A 42 1.77 35.30 20.24
N GLU A 43 1.10 35.99 19.35
CA GLU A 43 -0.04 35.58 18.57
C GLU A 43 0.17 34.15 18.05
N PRO A 44 -0.83 33.22 18.13
CA PRO A 44 -0.66 31.87 17.59
C PRO A 44 -0.54 31.95 16.08
N THR A 45 0.67 31.77 15.55
CA THR A 45 0.91 31.54 14.16
C THR A 45 0.16 30.28 13.74
N SER A 46 -0.92 30.48 12.98
CA SER A 46 -1.64 29.40 12.32
C SER A 46 -0.65 28.65 11.40
N ILE A 47 -0.34 27.43 11.77
CA ILE A 47 0.38 26.49 10.89
C ILE A 47 -0.47 26.33 9.63
N PRO A 48 0.05 26.57 8.41
CA PRO A 48 -0.72 26.29 7.20
C PRO A 48 -1.16 24.83 7.22
N ALA A 49 -2.46 24.59 7.09
CA ALA A 49 -2.99 23.25 6.89
C ALA A 49 -2.26 22.65 5.68
N THR A 50 -1.48 21.60 5.91
CA THR A 50 -0.90 20.81 4.83
C THR A 50 -2.06 20.34 3.98
N GLU A 51 -2.17 20.86 2.76
CA GLU A 51 -3.19 20.44 1.81
C GLU A 51 -3.06 18.94 1.63
N GLN A 52 -4.06 18.19 2.12
CA GLN A 52 -4.21 16.78 1.81
C GLN A 52 -4.25 16.65 0.29
N PRO A 53 -3.42 15.81 -0.35
CA PRO A 53 -3.39 15.69 -1.80
C PRO A 53 -4.82 15.42 -2.28
N LYS A 54 -5.30 16.26 -3.20
CA LYS A 54 -6.64 16.20 -3.76
C LYS A 54 -6.86 14.79 -4.30
N GLN A 55 -7.74 14.02 -3.67
CA GLN A 55 -8.02 12.64 -4.07
C GLN A 55 -8.65 12.67 -5.45
N LYS A 56 -7.99 12.09 -6.43
CA LYS A 56 -8.47 11.90 -7.79
C LYS A 56 -8.73 10.41 -7.99
N ASN A 57 -9.89 9.94 -7.54
CA ASN A 57 -10.22 8.51 -7.56
C ASN A 57 -10.47 7.93 -8.95
N LYS A 58 -10.50 8.76 -10.02
CA LYS A 58 -10.73 8.33 -11.40
C LYS A 58 -9.75 8.97 -12.36
N GLY A 59 -9.33 8.22 -13.38
CA GLY A 59 -8.46 8.71 -14.44
C GLY A 59 -8.36 7.76 -15.62
N THR A 60 -7.81 8.28 -16.73
CA THR A 60 -7.55 7.51 -17.95
C THR A 60 -6.07 7.17 -18.02
N VAL A 61 -5.77 5.88 -18.07
CA VAL A 61 -4.41 5.34 -18.17
C VAL A 61 -4.05 5.16 -19.64
N SER A 62 -2.89 5.69 -20.05
CA SER A 62 -2.37 5.59 -21.42
C SER A 62 -3.35 6.01 -22.52
N GLY A 63 -4.33 6.86 -22.20
CA GLY A 63 -5.37 7.30 -23.13
C GLY A 63 -6.33 6.20 -23.62
N LYS A 64 -6.35 5.03 -22.97
CA LYS A 64 -7.06 3.83 -23.42
C LYS A 64 -7.91 3.16 -22.36
N TYR A 65 -7.58 3.32 -21.09
CA TYR A 65 -8.23 2.59 -20.01
C TYR A 65 -8.71 3.55 -18.95
N ASP A 66 -10.03 3.63 -18.75
CA ASP A 66 -10.58 4.40 -17.65
C ASP A 66 -10.59 3.52 -16.39
N VAL A 67 -10.04 4.04 -15.32
CA VAL A 67 -10.02 3.38 -14.01
C VAL A 67 -10.61 4.30 -12.97
N GLU A 68 -11.47 3.75 -12.14
CA GLU A 68 -12.01 4.40 -10.95
C GLU A 68 -11.77 3.53 -9.73
N ILE A 69 -11.18 4.11 -8.69
CA ILE A 69 -11.07 3.50 -7.36
C ILE A 69 -12.40 3.80 -6.65
N VAL A 70 -13.22 2.78 -6.40
CA VAL A 70 -14.61 2.96 -5.92
C VAL A 70 -14.66 2.98 -4.41
N THR A 71 -14.18 1.91 -3.79
CA THR A 71 -14.24 1.72 -2.33
C THR A 71 -13.19 0.72 -1.87
N ALA A 72 -13.06 0.58 -0.55
CA ALA A 72 -12.27 -0.49 0.04
C ALA A 72 -12.95 -1.02 1.30
N LYS A 73 -12.75 -2.31 1.57
CA LYS A 73 -13.20 -3.01 2.78
C LYS A 73 -12.01 -3.70 3.45
N THR A 74 -11.95 -3.64 4.78
CA THR A 74 -10.98 -4.43 5.56
C THR A 74 -11.36 -5.90 5.53
N ALA A 75 -10.36 -6.77 5.52
CA ALA A 75 -10.52 -8.21 5.50
C ALA A 75 -9.34 -8.88 6.20
N THR A 76 -9.35 -10.19 6.23
CA THR A 76 -8.22 -11.04 6.64
C THR A 76 -7.82 -11.91 5.46
N ASP A 77 -6.52 -12.08 5.25
CA ASP A 77 -6.01 -12.99 4.23
C ASP A 77 -6.19 -14.47 4.66
N PHE A 78 -5.83 -15.41 3.79
CA PHE A 78 -5.98 -16.85 4.09
C PHE A 78 -5.11 -17.34 5.26
N GLN A 79 -4.13 -16.56 5.70
CA GLN A 79 -3.27 -16.84 6.86
C GLN A 79 -3.76 -16.17 8.15
N GLY A 80 -4.83 -15.37 8.07
CA GLY A 80 -5.38 -14.61 9.20
C GLY A 80 -4.73 -13.25 9.41
N ASN A 81 -3.87 -12.77 8.50
CA ASN A 81 -3.26 -11.44 8.60
C ASN A 81 -4.20 -10.34 8.10
N PRO A 82 -4.05 -9.11 8.60
CA PRO A 82 -4.84 -7.98 8.12
C PRO A 82 -4.64 -7.73 6.62
N ALA A 83 -5.73 -7.49 5.92
CA ALA A 83 -5.75 -7.17 4.50
C ALA A 83 -6.81 -6.11 4.18
N ILE A 84 -6.69 -5.51 3.00
CA ILE A 84 -7.70 -4.62 2.44
C ILE A 84 -8.06 -5.09 1.04
N ILE A 85 -9.35 -5.12 0.74
CA ILE A 85 -9.88 -5.40 -0.59
C ILE A 85 -10.34 -4.07 -1.18
N VAL A 86 -9.78 -3.71 -2.32
CA VAL A 86 -10.09 -2.48 -3.05
C VAL A 86 -10.90 -2.81 -4.29
N THR A 87 -12.02 -2.14 -4.45
CA THR A 87 -12.93 -2.28 -5.61
C THR A 87 -12.60 -1.22 -6.65
N TYR A 88 -12.49 -1.65 -7.91
CA TYR A 88 -12.25 -0.81 -9.06
C TYR A 88 -13.33 -0.99 -10.12
N ASN A 89 -13.63 0.09 -10.84
CA ASN A 89 -14.28 0.02 -12.16
C ASN A 89 -13.20 0.18 -13.23
N PHE A 90 -13.21 -0.70 -14.22
CA PHE A 90 -12.27 -0.68 -15.35
C PHE A 90 -13.05 -0.68 -16.66
N THR A 91 -12.80 0.32 -17.51
CA THR A 91 -13.38 0.44 -18.85
C THR A 91 -12.27 0.35 -19.89
N ASN A 92 -12.44 -0.56 -20.84
CA ASN A 92 -11.53 -0.74 -21.96
C ASN A 92 -11.96 0.12 -23.16
N ASN A 93 -11.35 1.29 -23.34
CA ASN A 93 -11.54 2.17 -24.49
C ASN A 93 -10.54 1.91 -25.63
N SER A 94 -9.77 0.81 -25.55
CA SER A 94 -8.89 0.41 -26.64
C SER A 94 -9.65 -0.33 -27.75
N ASN A 95 -8.97 -0.69 -28.83
CA ASN A 95 -9.55 -1.42 -29.96
C ASN A 95 -9.33 -2.95 -29.90
N ALA A 96 -8.83 -3.47 -28.78
CA ALA A 96 -8.57 -4.91 -28.57
C ALA A 96 -9.03 -5.32 -27.17
N ASN A 97 -9.23 -6.62 -26.96
CA ASN A 97 -9.49 -7.15 -25.62
C ASN A 97 -8.35 -6.78 -24.65
N ALA A 98 -8.71 -6.46 -23.43
CA ALA A 98 -7.77 -6.09 -22.38
C ALA A 98 -8.24 -6.57 -21.02
N SER A 99 -7.31 -6.85 -20.11
CA SER A 99 -7.63 -7.08 -18.70
C SER A 99 -7.02 -6.00 -17.82
N PHE A 100 -7.59 -5.78 -16.64
CA PHE A 100 -7.06 -4.80 -15.69
C PHE A 100 -5.59 -5.08 -15.36
N LEU A 101 -5.27 -6.31 -14.98
CA LEU A 101 -3.93 -6.70 -14.52
C LEU A 101 -2.84 -6.52 -15.61
N THR A 102 -3.18 -6.67 -16.88
CA THR A 102 -2.22 -6.55 -18.00
C THR A 102 -2.18 -5.17 -18.64
N SER A 103 -3.07 -4.27 -18.23
CA SER A 103 -3.22 -2.94 -18.85
C SER A 103 -2.80 -1.80 -17.96
N VAL A 104 -2.92 -1.95 -16.63
CA VAL A 104 -2.62 -0.90 -15.67
C VAL A 104 -1.83 -1.44 -14.47
N SER A 105 -1.11 -0.55 -13.80
CA SER A 105 -0.47 -0.83 -12.52
C SER A 105 -1.32 -0.24 -11.40
N ALA A 106 -1.82 -1.09 -10.49
CA ALA A 106 -2.52 -0.68 -9.28
C ALA A 106 -1.71 -1.10 -8.06
N ASN A 107 -1.27 -0.13 -7.26
CA ASN A 107 -0.42 -0.33 -6.11
C ASN A 107 -1.04 0.29 -4.87
N ALA A 108 -0.87 -0.36 -3.73
CA ALA A 108 -1.25 0.16 -2.43
C ALA A 108 0.00 0.45 -1.60
N PHE A 109 -0.02 1.54 -0.84
CA PHE A 109 1.09 1.98 0.01
C PHE A 109 0.59 2.27 1.41
N GLN A 110 1.26 1.72 2.41
CA GLN A 110 1.05 2.03 3.82
C GLN A 110 2.38 2.44 4.44
N ASN A 111 2.41 3.52 5.22
CA ASN A 111 3.65 4.06 5.79
C ASN A 111 4.75 4.31 4.74
N SER A 112 4.37 4.75 3.53
CA SER A 112 5.27 4.97 2.38
C SER A 112 5.93 3.69 1.82
N VAL A 113 5.49 2.50 2.24
CA VAL A 113 5.97 1.21 1.74
C VAL A 113 4.87 0.54 0.93
N GLN A 114 5.23 -0.01 -0.23
CA GLN A 114 4.30 -0.74 -1.07
C GLN A 114 3.82 -2.02 -0.37
N CYS A 115 2.52 -2.22 -0.34
CA CYS A 115 1.88 -3.41 0.17
C CYS A 115 1.98 -4.55 -0.84
N ASN A 116 2.17 -5.78 -0.34
CA ASN A 116 2.10 -6.96 -1.18
C ASN A 116 0.64 -7.29 -1.56
N VAL A 117 0.45 -8.00 -2.66
CA VAL A 117 -0.84 -8.61 -2.99
C VAL A 117 -1.17 -9.65 -1.93
N ALA A 118 -2.39 -9.60 -1.38
CA ALA A 118 -2.89 -10.57 -0.42
C ALA A 118 -3.62 -11.72 -1.13
N THR A 119 -3.42 -12.94 -0.64
CA THR A 119 -4.22 -14.10 -1.07
C THR A 119 -5.43 -14.22 -0.17
N MET A 120 -6.62 -14.13 -0.76
CA MET A 120 -7.87 -14.18 -0.04
C MET A 120 -8.51 -15.58 -0.09
N MET A 121 -9.39 -15.86 0.88
CA MET A 121 -10.27 -17.02 0.78
C MET A 121 -11.25 -16.82 -0.40
N PRO A 122 -11.66 -17.89 -1.10
CA PRO A 122 -12.49 -17.78 -2.31
C PRO A 122 -13.80 -17.00 -2.13
N ASP A 123 -14.42 -17.09 -0.96
CA ASP A 123 -15.75 -16.50 -0.69
C ASP A 123 -15.70 -15.04 -0.17
N VAL A 124 -14.51 -14.43 -0.13
CA VAL A 124 -14.33 -13.07 0.45
C VAL A 124 -14.35 -11.98 -0.62
N MET A 125 -14.06 -12.35 -1.87
CA MET A 125 -14.07 -11.43 -3.02
C MET A 125 -15.35 -11.65 -3.84
N ASP A 126 -16.11 -10.56 -4.03
CA ASP A 126 -17.44 -10.61 -4.62
C ASP A 126 -17.46 -10.20 -6.11
N ALA A 127 -16.34 -9.66 -6.61
CA ALA A 127 -16.26 -9.09 -7.97
C ALA A 127 -15.43 -9.96 -8.93
N GLN A 128 -15.39 -9.56 -10.19
CA GLN A 128 -14.65 -10.25 -11.24
C GLN A 128 -13.15 -10.28 -10.96
N PRO A 129 -12.42 -11.33 -11.38
CA PRO A 129 -10.98 -11.36 -11.24
C PRO A 129 -10.30 -10.30 -12.11
N SER A 130 -9.17 -9.76 -11.63
CA SER A 130 -8.41 -8.72 -12.35
C SER A 130 -7.85 -9.15 -13.71
N LEU A 131 -7.81 -10.47 -13.97
CA LEU A 131 -7.45 -11.07 -15.27
C LEU A 131 -8.63 -11.25 -16.22
N ALA A 132 -9.87 -10.95 -15.81
CA ALA A 132 -11.02 -11.05 -16.71
C ALA A 132 -10.83 -10.15 -17.94
N GLU A 133 -11.01 -10.73 -19.12
CA GLU A 133 -10.92 -9.98 -20.38
C GLU A 133 -12.16 -9.12 -20.61
N VAL A 134 -11.92 -7.88 -21.01
CA VAL A 134 -12.94 -6.88 -21.33
C VAL A 134 -12.80 -6.50 -22.80
N GLN A 135 -13.88 -6.65 -23.55
CA GLN A 135 -13.92 -6.23 -24.95
C GLN A 135 -13.87 -4.70 -25.09
N PRO A 136 -13.51 -4.17 -26.26
CA PRO A 136 -13.57 -2.73 -26.56
C PRO A 136 -14.92 -2.12 -26.18
N GLY A 137 -14.92 -1.02 -25.43
CA GLY A 137 -16.09 -0.32 -24.90
C GLY A 137 -16.74 -0.97 -23.67
N GLY A 138 -16.28 -2.15 -23.25
CA GLY A 138 -16.81 -2.85 -22.08
C GLY A 138 -16.28 -2.26 -20.76
N THR A 139 -17.08 -2.45 -19.70
CA THR A 139 -16.72 -2.07 -18.32
C THR A 139 -16.95 -3.25 -17.38
N ILE A 140 -16.02 -3.46 -16.44
CA ILE A 140 -16.19 -4.41 -15.35
C ILE A 140 -15.92 -3.75 -14.00
N THR A 141 -16.53 -4.32 -12.96
CA THR A 141 -16.14 -4.08 -11.57
C THR A 141 -15.29 -5.25 -11.11
N LEU A 142 -14.13 -4.97 -10.51
CA LEU A 142 -13.18 -5.97 -10.04
C LEU A 142 -12.66 -5.63 -8.67
N GLU A 143 -12.05 -6.59 -7.99
CA GLU A 143 -11.43 -6.42 -6.69
C GLU A 143 -9.97 -6.86 -6.72
N CYS A 144 -9.11 -6.09 -6.02
CA CYS A 144 -7.73 -6.47 -5.72
C CYS A 144 -7.50 -6.39 -4.21
N ALA A 145 -6.79 -7.37 -3.66
CA ALA A 145 -6.49 -7.44 -2.23
C ALA A 145 -5.01 -7.14 -1.96
N TYR A 146 -4.75 -6.41 -0.88
CA TYR A 146 -3.40 -6.03 -0.45
C TYR A 146 -3.22 -6.34 1.04
N SER A 147 -2.04 -6.85 1.41
CA SER A 147 -1.66 -7.09 2.79
C SER A 147 -1.41 -5.77 3.50
N LEU A 148 -1.94 -5.61 4.72
CA LEU A 148 -1.71 -4.45 5.55
C LEU A 148 -0.55 -4.70 6.52
N GLN A 149 0.23 -3.65 6.79
CA GLN A 149 1.22 -3.67 7.87
C GLN A 149 0.55 -3.53 9.24
N ASP A 150 -0.51 -2.73 9.30
CA ASP A 150 -1.34 -2.49 10.50
C ASP A 150 -2.75 -2.02 10.09
N THR A 151 -3.63 -1.87 11.08
CA THR A 151 -5.01 -1.38 10.88
C THR A 151 -5.24 0.03 11.45
N ALA A 152 -4.19 0.76 11.79
CA ALA A 152 -4.27 2.09 12.38
C ALA A 152 -3.89 3.19 11.36
N ASN A 153 -2.85 2.95 10.56
CA ASN A 153 -2.34 3.92 9.60
C ASN A 153 -3.10 3.87 8.27
N PRO A 154 -3.33 5.02 7.62
CA PRO A 154 -4.04 5.06 6.34
C PRO A 154 -3.29 4.31 5.24
N ILE A 155 -4.03 3.85 4.24
CA ILE A 155 -3.48 3.24 3.03
C ILE A 155 -3.81 4.11 1.82
N THR A 156 -2.82 4.35 0.97
CA THR A 156 -2.99 5.10 -0.29
C THR A 156 -2.89 4.14 -1.46
N VAL A 157 -3.92 4.11 -2.28
CA VAL A 157 -4.00 3.32 -3.51
C VAL A 157 -3.74 4.23 -4.70
N GLN A 158 -2.85 3.81 -5.59
CA GLN A 158 -2.47 4.54 -6.81
C GLN A 158 -2.63 3.64 -8.03
N VAL A 159 -3.15 4.22 -9.12
CA VAL A 159 -3.25 3.56 -10.42
C VAL A 159 -2.54 4.39 -11.46
N GLY A 160 -1.73 3.73 -12.28
CA GLY A 160 -0.98 4.36 -13.36
C GLY A 160 -0.69 3.39 -14.51
N PRO A 161 0.16 3.79 -15.47
CA PRO A 161 0.57 2.92 -16.57
C PRO A 161 1.25 1.64 -16.07
N LEU A 162 1.05 0.53 -16.77
CA LEU A 162 1.69 -0.75 -16.42
C LEU A 162 3.22 -0.65 -16.38
N ILE A 163 3.80 0.05 -17.36
CA ILE A 163 5.21 0.43 -17.38
C ILE A 163 5.28 1.92 -17.06
N ASN A 164 5.58 2.23 -15.80
CA ASN A 164 5.56 3.60 -15.28
C ASN A 164 6.97 4.12 -15.01
N VAL A 165 7.67 4.58 -16.02
CA VAL A 165 9.02 5.15 -15.92
C VAL A 165 9.03 6.62 -15.49
N THR A 166 7.89 7.31 -15.58
CA THR A 166 7.75 8.75 -15.28
C THR A 166 7.14 9.02 -13.90
N GLY A 167 6.66 7.97 -13.20
CA GLY A 167 5.93 8.13 -11.94
C GLY A 167 4.52 8.68 -12.12
N GLU A 168 3.91 8.54 -13.32
CA GLU A 168 2.56 9.04 -13.59
C GLU A 168 1.51 8.33 -12.72
N ILE A 169 0.65 9.11 -12.06
CA ILE A 169 -0.49 8.63 -11.28
C ILE A 169 -1.77 9.17 -11.92
N ASN A 170 -2.57 8.27 -12.49
CA ASN A 170 -3.82 8.62 -13.16
C ASN A 170 -5.02 8.66 -12.22
N ALA A 171 -5.04 7.76 -11.22
CA ALA A 171 -6.01 7.79 -10.13
C ALA A 171 -5.33 7.49 -8.78
N GLN A 172 -5.82 8.15 -7.72
CA GLN A 172 -5.33 7.95 -6.36
C GLN A 172 -6.43 8.14 -5.34
N MET A 173 -6.47 7.29 -4.32
CA MET A 173 -7.39 7.40 -3.19
C MET A 173 -6.72 6.92 -1.91
N THR A 174 -6.96 7.64 -0.80
CA THR A 174 -6.49 7.26 0.54
C THR A 174 -7.67 6.80 1.38
N PHE A 175 -7.55 5.64 1.99
CA PHE A 175 -8.53 5.07 2.90
C PHE A 175 -8.01 5.16 4.33
N ASN A 176 -8.84 5.69 5.22
CA ASN A 176 -8.55 5.76 6.65
C ASN A 176 -9.31 4.63 7.35
N PHE A 177 -8.64 3.93 8.24
CA PHE A 177 -9.32 2.97 9.12
C PHE A 177 -10.05 3.75 10.21
N LYS A 178 -11.35 3.51 10.35
CA LYS A 178 -12.09 4.04 11.50
C LYS A 178 -11.71 3.19 12.71
N ASN A 179 -11.12 3.80 13.71
CA ASN A 179 -10.98 3.17 15.01
C ASN A 179 -12.41 3.02 15.58
N ASN A 180 -12.92 1.80 15.65
CA ASN A 180 -14.12 1.45 16.38
C ASN A 180 -13.79 1.35 17.86
#